data_9179c8ea5fb60ca8961313ffa4273b41
#
_entry.id   9179c8ea5fb60ca8961313ffa4273b41
#
_cell.length_a   1.000
_cell.length_b   1.000
_cell.length_c   1.000
_cell.angle_alpha   90.00
_cell.angle_beta   90.00
_cell.angle_gamma   90.00
#
_symmetry.space_group_name_H-M   'P 1'
#
loop_
_entity.id
_entity.type
_entity.pdbx_description
1 polymer ?
#
loop_
_entity_poly.entity_id
_entity_poly.type
_entity_poly.pdbx_seq_one_letter_code
_entity_poly.pdbx_strand_id
1 'polypeptide(L)'
;MDETSQKIIDAAMTLVRDKGYVATTTKEIARLAGVNECTLFRKFESKKDIVIQGANQSGWRADVVPEIFGNVVWELEADLEMFMRAYIDRMTPDFVNLSIGLRAPQLYEETKQLIMKVPQAFLESFTSYLKKMSEKGKIQKMDFDALAMTVFSATFGYTFLNASFGKELTDVE
;
A
#
# COMPACT_ATOMS: atom_id res chain seq x y z
N MET A 1 -6.02 -6.60 21.84
CA MET A 1 -6.57 -5.25 21.92
C MET A 1 -8.06 -5.36 22.24
N ASP A 2 -8.64 -4.46 23.03
CA ASP A 2 -10.08 -4.48 23.31
C ASP A 2 -10.88 -3.81 22.17
N GLU A 3 -12.20 -4.11 22.14
CA GLU A 3 -13.12 -3.64 21.08
C GLU A 3 -13.15 -2.11 20.95
N THR A 4 -13.09 -1.40 22.08
CA THR A 4 -13.10 0.07 22.06
C THR A 4 -11.84 0.64 21.41
N SER A 5 -10.67 0.07 21.70
CA SER A 5 -9.41 0.46 21.08
C SER A 5 -9.44 0.20 19.58
N GLN A 6 -10.01 -0.92 19.13
CA GLN A 6 -10.15 -1.21 17.71
C GLN A 6 -11.06 -0.20 17.01
N LYS A 7 -12.22 0.14 17.59
CA LYS A 7 -13.11 1.17 17.05
C LYS A 7 -12.42 2.54 16.88
N ILE A 8 -11.57 2.92 17.85
CA ILE A 8 -10.81 4.17 17.77
C ILE A 8 -9.79 4.13 16.64
N ILE A 9 -9.09 3.01 16.47
CA ILE A 9 -8.12 2.83 15.39
C ILE A 9 -8.82 2.85 14.02
N ASP A 10 -9.90 2.10 13.84
CA ASP A 10 -10.65 2.04 12.59
C ASP A 10 -11.19 3.42 12.19
N ALA A 11 -11.71 4.17 13.17
CA ALA A 11 -12.16 5.55 12.95
C ALA A 11 -11.01 6.48 12.53
N ALA A 12 -9.85 6.36 13.17
CA ALA A 12 -8.67 7.17 12.83
C ALA A 12 -8.17 6.85 11.42
N MET A 13 -8.07 5.56 11.06
CA MET A 13 -7.60 5.13 9.75
C MET A 13 -8.57 5.56 8.64
N THR A 14 -9.87 5.49 8.88
CA THR A 14 -10.90 6.01 7.97
C THR A 14 -10.71 7.51 7.71
N LEU A 15 -10.58 8.31 8.77
CA LEU A 15 -10.41 9.76 8.63
C LEU A 15 -9.06 10.14 7.96
N VAL A 16 -7.99 9.41 8.26
CA VAL A 16 -6.68 9.63 7.62
C VAL A 16 -6.74 9.28 6.13
N ARG A 17 -7.42 8.22 5.75
CA ARG A 17 -7.67 7.85 4.35
C ARG A 17 -8.45 8.94 3.62
N ASP A 18 -9.54 9.46 4.23
CA ASP A 18 -10.51 10.34 3.58
C ASP A 18 -10.02 11.79 3.46
N LYS A 19 -9.25 12.28 4.43
CA LYS A 19 -8.84 13.70 4.47
C LYS A 19 -7.39 13.95 4.92
N GLY A 20 -6.64 12.90 5.11
CA GLY A 20 -5.23 12.96 5.53
C GLY A 20 -5.04 13.15 7.04
N TYR A 21 -3.83 12.86 7.50
CA TYR A 21 -3.46 12.91 8.91
C TYR A 21 -3.61 14.32 9.51
N VAL A 22 -3.16 15.35 8.80
CA VAL A 22 -3.12 16.72 9.32
C VAL A 22 -4.53 17.24 9.63
N ALA A 23 -5.48 17.00 8.73
CA ALA A 23 -6.87 17.43 8.87
C ALA A 23 -7.70 16.58 9.85
N THR A 24 -7.19 15.43 10.28
CA THR A 24 -7.87 14.55 11.24
C THR A 24 -7.64 15.03 12.67
N THR A 25 -8.70 15.15 13.47
CA THR A 25 -8.64 15.56 14.89
C THR A 25 -9.08 14.43 15.81
N THR A 26 -8.58 14.43 17.06
CA THR A 26 -8.98 13.46 18.10
C THR A 26 -10.48 13.54 18.43
N LYS A 27 -11.05 14.72 18.36
CA LYS A 27 -12.49 14.94 18.54
C LYS A 27 -13.32 14.22 17.48
N GLU A 28 -12.90 14.29 16.21
CA GLU A 28 -13.58 13.56 15.13
C GLU A 28 -13.40 12.07 15.23
N ILE A 29 -12.17 11.61 15.58
CA ILE A 29 -11.90 10.18 15.83
C ILE A 29 -12.83 9.66 16.94
N ALA A 30 -12.89 10.34 18.09
CA ALA A 30 -13.74 9.96 19.19
C ALA A 30 -15.22 9.91 18.78
N ARG A 31 -15.70 10.93 18.05
CA ARG A 31 -17.07 10.98 17.53
C ARG A 31 -17.38 9.80 16.60
N LEU A 32 -16.50 9.51 15.65
CA LEU A 32 -16.69 8.42 14.69
C LEU A 32 -16.61 7.04 15.37
N ALA A 33 -15.75 6.89 16.38
CA ALA A 33 -15.61 5.67 17.18
C ALA A 33 -16.78 5.47 18.20
N GLY A 34 -17.66 6.46 18.35
CA GLY A 34 -18.75 6.41 19.34
C GLY A 34 -18.29 6.49 20.80
N VAL A 35 -17.17 7.21 21.05
CA VAL A 35 -16.60 7.40 22.39
C VAL A 35 -16.39 8.90 22.68
N ASN A 36 -16.12 9.25 23.95
CA ASN A 36 -15.64 10.59 24.28
C ASN A 36 -14.10 10.69 24.18
N GLU A 37 -13.57 11.90 24.04
CA GLU A 37 -12.12 12.12 23.96
C GLU A 37 -11.36 11.65 25.22
N CYS A 38 -11.97 11.71 26.41
CA CYS A 38 -11.34 11.19 27.64
C CYS A 38 -11.10 9.68 27.53
N THR A 39 -12.04 8.94 26.95
CA THR A 39 -11.88 7.50 26.70
C THR A 39 -10.77 7.23 25.68
N LEU A 40 -10.67 8.06 24.63
CA LEU A 40 -9.60 7.97 23.65
C LEU A 40 -8.23 8.18 24.33
N PHE A 41 -8.04 9.27 25.07
CA PHE A 41 -6.77 9.57 25.72
C PHE A 41 -6.42 8.64 26.89
N ARG A 42 -7.38 7.92 27.45
CA ARG A 42 -7.11 6.84 28.42
C ARG A 42 -6.46 5.62 27.76
N LYS A 43 -6.69 5.41 26.45
CA LYS A 43 -6.22 4.24 25.69
C LYS A 43 -5.02 4.52 24.81
N PHE A 44 -4.85 5.74 24.37
CA PHE A 44 -3.81 6.15 23.43
C PHE A 44 -3.19 7.49 23.89
N GLU A 45 -1.88 7.59 23.78
CA GLU A 45 -1.14 8.80 24.21
C GLU A 45 -1.42 9.98 23.30
N SER A 46 -1.63 9.74 21.99
CA SER A 46 -1.77 10.80 21.00
C SER A 46 -2.49 10.29 19.74
N LYS A 47 -2.93 11.23 18.89
CA LYS A 47 -3.40 10.93 17.53
C LYS A 47 -2.35 10.16 16.73
N LYS A 48 -1.06 10.51 16.89
CA LYS A 48 0.05 9.83 16.25
C LYS A 48 0.11 8.35 16.65
N ASP A 49 0.03 8.07 17.94
CA ASP A 49 0.05 6.72 18.48
C ASP A 49 -1.10 5.86 17.89
N ILE A 50 -2.33 6.41 17.85
CA ILE A 50 -3.48 5.73 17.25
C ILE A 50 -3.20 5.34 15.79
N VAL A 51 -2.70 6.29 15.00
CA VAL A 51 -2.48 6.09 13.57
C VAL A 51 -1.32 5.14 13.30
N ILE A 52 -0.24 5.20 14.09
CA ILE A 52 0.88 4.24 13.98
C ILE A 52 0.43 2.82 14.32
N GLN A 53 -0.37 2.64 15.39
CA GLN A 53 -0.93 1.33 15.72
C GLN A 53 -1.85 0.82 14.61
N GLY A 54 -2.69 1.69 14.04
CA GLY A 54 -3.56 1.35 12.91
C GLY A 54 -2.78 0.99 11.65
N ALA A 55 -1.75 1.76 11.33
CA ALA A 55 -0.88 1.48 10.20
C ALA A 55 -0.19 0.11 10.31
N ASN A 56 0.26 -0.26 11.51
CA ASN A 56 0.87 -1.58 11.74
C ASN A 56 -0.13 -2.74 11.65
N GLN A 57 -1.42 -2.50 11.88
CA GLN A 57 -2.49 -3.50 11.73
C GLN A 57 -3.02 -3.58 10.30
N SER A 58 -3.08 -2.45 9.60
CA SER A 58 -3.55 -2.37 8.22
C SER A 58 -2.64 -3.24 7.38
N GLY A 59 -3.20 -4.29 6.80
CA GLY A 59 -2.45 -5.34 6.10
C GLY A 59 -1.54 -4.87 4.95
N TRP A 60 -0.48 -4.17 5.29
CA TRP A 60 0.68 -3.94 4.42
C TRP A 60 1.37 -5.28 4.18
N ARG A 61 0.63 -6.19 3.52
CA ARG A 61 0.98 -7.58 3.34
C ARG A 61 1.96 -7.73 2.17
N ALA A 62 3.23 -7.57 2.45
CA ALA A 62 4.29 -7.91 1.50
C ALA A 62 4.38 -9.43 1.24
N ASP A 63 3.82 -10.24 2.14
CA ASP A 63 3.74 -11.71 2.02
C ASP A 63 2.90 -12.19 0.83
N VAL A 64 1.98 -11.36 0.33
CA VAL A 64 1.17 -11.69 -0.85
C VAL A 64 1.97 -11.62 -2.16
N VAL A 65 3.04 -10.82 -2.21
CA VAL A 65 3.86 -10.66 -3.41
C VAL A 65 4.55 -11.97 -3.82
N PRO A 66 5.19 -12.75 -2.92
CA PRO A 66 5.74 -14.06 -3.27
C PRO A 66 4.72 -15.05 -3.83
N GLU A 67 3.45 -15.01 -3.39
CA GLU A 67 2.40 -15.88 -3.91
C GLU A 67 2.09 -15.58 -5.39
N ILE A 68 2.11 -14.30 -5.78
CA ILE A 68 1.91 -13.88 -7.17
C ILE A 68 3.01 -14.48 -8.04
N PHE A 69 4.26 -14.35 -7.64
CA PHE A 69 5.42 -14.83 -8.40
C PHE A 69 5.62 -16.37 -8.29
N GLY A 70 4.87 -17.05 -7.44
CA GLY A 70 4.86 -18.52 -7.34
C GLY A 70 4.10 -19.24 -8.46
N ASN A 71 3.22 -18.53 -9.19
CA ASN A 71 2.33 -19.10 -10.21
C ASN A 71 2.77 -18.83 -11.66
N VAL A 72 4.07 -18.59 -11.88
CA VAL A 72 4.63 -18.26 -13.20
C VAL A 72 4.56 -19.44 -14.17
N VAL A 73 4.20 -19.15 -15.41
CA VAL A 73 4.19 -20.11 -16.53
C VAL A 73 5.44 -20.01 -17.40
N TRP A 74 6.33 -19.07 -17.09
CA TRP A 74 7.58 -18.79 -17.80
C TRP A 74 7.36 -18.29 -19.25
N GLU A 75 6.25 -17.62 -19.48
CA GLU A 75 5.97 -16.86 -20.70
C GLU A 75 5.83 -15.39 -20.33
N LEU A 76 6.75 -14.56 -20.84
CA LEU A 76 6.95 -13.18 -20.34
C LEU A 76 5.68 -12.35 -20.39
N GLU A 77 4.95 -12.39 -21.49
CA GLU A 77 3.71 -11.61 -21.69
C GLU A 77 2.62 -12.04 -20.68
N ALA A 78 2.37 -13.33 -20.58
CA ALA A 78 1.36 -13.88 -19.67
C ALA A 78 1.71 -13.63 -18.18
N ASP A 79 2.99 -13.81 -17.83
CA ASP A 79 3.46 -13.59 -16.46
C ASP A 79 3.42 -12.10 -16.10
N LEU A 80 3.80 -11.19 -17.01
CA LEU A 80 3.70 -9.74 -16.79
C LEU A 80 2.24 -9.30 -16.61
N GLU A 81 1.35 -9.76 -17.47
CA GLU A 81 -0.08 -9.44 -17.33
C GLU A 81 -0.61 -9.89 -15.96
N MET A 82 -0.28 -11.10 -15.53
CA MET A 82 -0.66 -11.64 -14.24
C MET A 82 -0.12 -10.79 -13.08
N PHE A 83 1.17 -10.39 -13.11
CA PHE A 83 1.79 -9.60 -12.05
C PHE A 83 1.17 -8.20 -11.96
N MET A 84 0.97 -7.55 -13.11
CA MET A 84 0.40 -6.21 -13.16
C MET A 84 -1.06 -6.22 -12.69
N ARG A 85 -1.89 -7.15 -13.15
CA ARG A 85 -3.29 -7.30 -12.69
C ARG A 85 -3.34 -7.54 -11.19
N ALA A 86 -2.56 -8.50 -10.70
CA ALA A 86 -2.55 -8.82 -9.27
C ALA A 86 -2.10 -7.64 -8.40
N TYR A 87 -1.19 -6.78 -8.90
CA TYR A 87 -0.80 -5.55 -8.22
C TYR A 87 -1.94 -4.52 -8.26
N ILE A 88 -2.53 -4.26 -9.44
CA ILE A 88 -3.62 -3.30 -9.63
C ILE A 88 -4.83 -3.65 -8.76
N ASP A 89 -5.23 -4.91 -8.73
CA ASP A 89 -6.38 -5.38 -7.95
C ASP A 89 -6.20 -5.17 -6.43
N ARG A 90 -4.94 -5.20 -5.96
CA ARG A 90 -4.62 -4.98 -4.54
C ARG A 90 -4.44 -3.52 -4.17
N MET A 91 -4.04 -2.69 -5.12
CA MET A 91 -3.84 -1.25 -4.93
C MET A 91 -5.16 -0.50 -5.11
N THR A 92 -6.13 -0.80 -4.25
CA THR A 92 -7.43 -0.11 -4.27
C THR A 92 -7.25 1.39 -4.03
N PRO A 93 -8.18 2.25 -4.49
CA PRO A 93 -8.16 3.68 -4.19
C PRO A 93 -8.03 3.97 -2.70
N ASP A 94 -8.73 3.23 -1.84
CA ASP A 94 -8.65 3.35 -0.39
C ASP A 94 -7.23 3.09 0.14
N PHE A 95 -6.57 2.05 -0.37
CA PHE A 95 -5.20 1.73 0.02
C PHE A 95 -4.22 2.82 -0.42
N VAL A 96 -4.35 3.32 -1.65
CA VAL A 96 -3.50 4.40 -2.19
C VAL A 96 -3.71 5.68 -1.38
N ASN A 97 -4.97 6.09 -1.13
CA ASN A 97 -5.30 7.28 -0.34
C ASN A 97 -4.76 7.18 1.09
N LEU A 98 -4.90 6.02 1.73
CA LEU A 98 -4.32 5.77 3.04
C LEU A 98 -2.80 5.89 3.01
N SER A 99 -2.13 5.32 1.99
CA SER A 99 -0.67 5.41 1.84
C SER A 99 -0.19 6.85 1.72
N ILE A 100 -0.97 7.71 1.04
CA ILE A 100 -0.71 9.15 0.91
C ILE A 100 -0.88 9.82 2.29
N GLY A 101 -1.96 9.53 2.99
CA GLY A 101 -2.23 10.08 4.33
C GLY A 101 -1.15 9.76 5.35
N LEU A 102 -0.55 8.56 5.26
CA LEU A 102 0.54 8.11 6.13
C LEU A 102 1.91 8.74 5.79
N ARG A 103 2.04 9.45 4.67
CA ARG A 103 3.26 10.21 4.30
C ARG A 103 3.30 11.61 4.91
N ALA A 104 2.36 11.97 5.78
CA ALA A 104 2.43 13.23 6.51
C ALA A 104 3.78 13.36 7.24
N PRO A 105 4.44 14.55 7.23
CA PRO A 105 5.77 14.72 7.81
C PRO A 105 5.88 14.25 9.27
N GLN A 106 4.77 14.38 10.03
CA GLN A 106 4.70 13.98 11.43
C GLN A 106 4.72 12.46 11.66
N LEU A 107 4.41 11.67 10.61
CA LEU A 107 4.31 10.21 10.66
C LEU A 107 5.44 9.53 9.88
N TYR A 108 6.01 10.22 8.89
CA TYR A 108 6.79 9.59 7.83
C TYR A 108 7.96 8.75 8.33
N GLU A 109 8.66 9.19 9.37
CA GLU A 109 9.80 8.43 9.89
C GLU A 109 9.41 7.05 10.44
N GLU A 110 8.21 6.92 11.02
CA GLU A 110 7.72 5.66 11.55
C GLU A 110 6.97 4.81 10.49
N THR A 111 6.40 5.47 9.49
CA THR A 111 5.55 4.78 8.48
C THR A 111 6.29 4.45 7.19
N LYS A 112 7.41 5.10 6.87
CA LYS A 112 8.15 4.91 5.62
C LYS A 112 8.52 3.45 5.35
N GLN A 113 9.04 2.74 6.34
CA GLN A 113 9.43 1.34 6.20
C GLN A 113 8.22 0.46 5.92
N LEU A 114 7.09 0.77 6.54
CA LEU A 114 5.84 0.06 6.33
C LEU A 114 5.30 0.28 4.91
N ILE A 115 5.27 1.54 4.45
CA ILE A 115 4.81 1.91 3.11
C ILE A 115 5.70 1.28 2.02
N MET A 116 7.00 1.15 2.28
CA MET A 116 7.97 0.60 1.31
C MET A 116 7.93 -0.94 1.20
N LYS A 117 7.35 -1.65 2.16
CA LYS A 117 7.35 -3.13 2.16
C LYS A 117 6.80 -3.75 0.87
N VAL A 118 5.65 -3.29 0.39
CA VAL A 118 5.01 -3.85 -0.81
C VAL A 118 5.80 -3.51 -2.08
N PRO A 119 6.19 -2.24 -2.34
CA PRO A 119 7.08 -1.91 -3.45
C PRO A 119 8.39 -2.70 -3.47
N GLN A 120 9.07 -2.80 -2.33
CA GLN A 120 10.33 -3.52 -2.22
C GLN A 120 10.16 -5.01 -2.53
N ALA A 121 9.17 -5.67 -1.90
CA ALA A 121 8.91 -7.08 -2.14
C ALA A 121 8.56 -7.36 -3.61
N PHE A 122 7.81 -6.46 -4.27
CA PHE A 122 7.50 -6.58 -5.69
C PHE A 122 8.77 -6.47 -6.54
N LEU A 123 9.58 -5.44 -6.34
CA LEU A 123 10.82 -5.24 -7.10
C LEU A 123 11.80 -6.41 -6.94
N GLU A 124 12.01 -6.88 -5.71
CA GLU A 124 12.89 -8.02 -5.42
C GLU A 124 12.40 -9.30 -6.13
N SER A 125 11.10 -9.58 -6.02
CA SER A 125 10.48 -10.77 -6.64
C SER A 125 10.54 -10.69 -8.16
N PHE A 126 10.24 -9.52 -8.73
CA PHE A 126 10.26 -9.33 -10.18
C PHE A 126 11.67 -9.37 -10.76
N THR A 127 12.64 -8.72 -10.12
CA THR A 127 14.06 -8.85 -10.51
C THR A 127 14.51 -10.30 -10.46
N SER A 128 14.15 -11.06 -9.42
CA SER A 128 14.46 -12.49 -9.32
C SER A 128 13.82 -13.30 -10.45
N TYR A 129 12.57 -13.03 -10.78
CA TYR A 129 11.87 -13.65 -11.91
C TYR A 129 12.60 -13.40 -13.23
N LEU A 130 12.95 -12.13 -13.54
CA LEU A 130 13.66 -11.76 -14.78
C LEU A 130 15.02 -12.45 -14.90
N LYS A 131 15.78 -12.55 -13.79
CA LYS A 131 17.05 -13.30 -13.75
C LYS A 131 16.84 -14.76 -14.14
N LYS A 132 15.83 -15.42 -13.56
CA LYS A 132 15.47 -16.81 -13.89
C LYS A 132 14.99 -16.99 -15.33
N MET A 133 14.25 -16.02 -15.89
CA MET A 133 13.85 -16.01 -17.30
C MET A 133 15.07 -15.96 -18.22
N SER A 134 16.07 -15.15 -17.90
CA SER A 134 17.34 -15.08 -18.65
C SER A 134 18.15 -16.37 -18.53
N GLU A 135 18.25 -16.97 -17.34
CA GLU A 135 18.89 -18.27 -17.11
C GLU A 135 18.25 -19.39 -17.93
N LYS A 136 16.92 -19.31 -18.15
CA LYS A 136 16.17 -20.24 -19.01
C LYS A 136 16.29 -19.92 -20.51
N GLY A 137 17.01 -18.89 -20.90
CA GLY A 137 17.15 -18.44 -22.29
C GLY A 137 15.88 -17.83 -22.90
N LYS A 138 14.91 -17.46 -22.07
CA LYS A 138 13.61 -16.88 -22.49
C LYS A 138 13.71 -15.38 -22.80
N ILE A 139 14.65 -14.68 -22.16
CA ILE A 139 14.96 -13.26 -22.41
C ILE A 139 16.47 -13.04 -22.47
N GLN A 140 16.88 -11.98 -23.17
CA GLN A 140 18.30 -11.59 -23.23
C GLN A 140 18.75 -11.01 -21.90
N LYS A 141 20.06 -11.11 -21.62
CA LYS A 141 20.67 -10.48 -20.46
C LYS A 141 20.65 -8.97 -20.60
N MET A 142 20.18 -8.29 -19.57
CA MET A 142 20.05 -6.84 -19.51
C MET A 142 20.15 -6.34 -18.05
N ASP A 143 19.97 -5.06 -17.82
CA ASP A 143 19.79 -4.51 -16.46
C ASP A 143 18.39 -4.87 -15.94
N PHE A 144 18.30 -5.96 -15.20
CA PHE A 144 17.02 -6.45 -14.66
C PHE A 144 16.45 -5.55 -13.56
N ASP A 145 17.28 -4.84 -12.82
CA ASP A 145 16.82 -3.92 -11.79
C ASP A 145 16.20 -2.67 -12.42
N ALA A 146 16.82 -2.15 -13.49
CA ALA A 146 16.24 -1.04 -14.25
C ALA A 146 14.92 -1.43 -14.94
N LEU A 147 14.85 -2.63 -15.53
CA LEU A 147 13.62 -3.13 -16.16
C LEU A 147 12.52 -3.32 -15.11
N ALA A 148 12.82 -3.93 -13.97
CA ALA A 148 11.87 -4.13 -12.89
C ALA A 148 11.33 -2.79 -12.37
N MET A 149 12.20 -1.81 -12.16
CA MET A 149 11.80 -0.47 -11.75
C MET A 149 10.91 0.21 -12.80
N THR A 150 11.20 0.04 -14.09
CA THR A 150 10.39 0.64 -15.18
C THR A 150 8.97 0.07 -15.19
N VAL A 151 8.84 -1.26 -15.16
CA VAL A 151 7.52 -1.93 -15.14
C VAL A 151 6.76 -1.58 -13.87
N PHE A 152 7.43 -1.60 -12.72
CA PHE A 152 6.82 -1.21 -11.46
C PHE A 152 6.34 0.24 -11.49
N SER A 153 7.15 1.17 -12.00
CA SER A 153 6.79 2.60 -12.07
C SER A 153 5.57 2.84 -12.96
N ALA A 154 5.47 2.15 -14.09
CA ALA A 154 4.31 2.23 -14.97
C ALA A 154 3.03 1.70 -14.27
N THR A 155 3.13 0.55 -13.62
CA THR A 155 2.00 -0.09 -12.90
C THR A 155 1.58 0.75 -11.69
N PHE A 156 2.54 1.24 -10.91
CA PHE A 156 2.29 2.11 -9.77
C PHE A 156 1.68 3.45 -10.22
N GLY A 157 2.23 4.05 -11.29
CA GLY A 157 1.69 5.30 -11.85
C GLY A 157 0.24 5.15 -12.30
N TYR A 158 -0.09 4.06 -12.98
CA TYR A 158 -1.47 3.75 -13.36
C TYR A 158 -2.39 3.67 -12.13
N THR A 159 -2.02 2.88 -11.11
CA THR A 159 -2.85 2.72 -9.90
C THR A 159 -3.00 4.02 -9.13
N PHE A 160 -1.93 4.84 -9.04
CA PHE A 160 -1.97 6.15 -8.39
C PHE A 160 -2.89 7.13 -9.12
N LEU A 161 -2.78 7.19 -10.45
CA LEU A 161 -3.64 8.06 -11.27
C LEU A 161 -5.11 7.64 -11.17
N ASN A 162 -5.38 6.34 -11.26
CA ASN A 162 -6.73 5.81 -11.13
C ASN A 162 -7.34 6.10 -9.75
N ALA A 163 -6.54 5.96 -8.67
CA ALA A 163 -7.00 6.28 -7.32
C ALA A 163 -7.24 7.78 -7.09
N SER A 164 -6.41 8.63 -7.73
CA SER A 164 -6.45 10.09 -7.51
C SER A 164 -7.49 10.81 -8.38
N PHE A 165 -7.72 10.32 -9.61
CA PHE A 165 -8.51 11.00 -10.63
C PHE A 165 -9.65 10.15 -11.20
N GLY A 166 -9.80 8.91 -10.71
CA GLY A 166 -10.79 7.98 -11.23
C GLY A 166 -10.47 7.54 -12.66
N LYS A 167 -11.52 7.11 -13.36
CA LYS A 167 -11.39 6.59 -14.71
C LYS A 167 -11.16 7.67 -15.79
N GLU A 168 -11.32 8.93 -15.48
CA GLU A 168 -11.19 10.05 -16.46
C GLU A 168 -9.82 10.08 -17.17
N LEU A 169 -8.75 9.60 -16.50
CA LEU A 169 -7.39 9.53 -17.06
C LEU A 169 -6.93 8.12 -17.41
N THR A 170 -7.65 7.10 -16.99
CA THR A 170 -7.19 5.70 -17.08
C THR A 170 -8.07 4.82 -17.96
N ASP A 171 -9.26 5.26 -18.36
CA ASP A 171 -10.06 4.58 -19.40
C ASP A 171 -9.45 4.93 -20.76
N VAL A 172 -8.55 4.08 -21.21
CA VAL A 172 -8.11 4.05 -22.60
C VAL A 172 -9.04 3.06 -23.32
N GLU A 173 -9.86 3.56 -24.25
CA GLU A 173 -10.67 2.72 -25.15
C GLU A 173 -9.80 1.80 -26.03
#